data_8bd454dbabaf41ad25df040f030616ed
#
_entry.id   8bd454dbabaf41ad25df040f030616ed
#
_cell.length_a   1.000
_cell.length_b   1.000
_cell.length_c   1.000
_cell.angle_alpha   90.00
_cell.angle_beta   90.00
_cell.angle_gamma   90.00
#
_symmetry.space_group_name_H-M   'P 1'
#
loop_
_entity.id
_entity.type
_entity.pdbx_description
1 polymer ?
#
loop_
_entity_poly.entity_id
_entity_poly.type
_entity_poly.pdbx_seq_one_letter_code
_entity_poly.pdbx_strand_id
1 'polypeptide(L)'
;FILGTILQEKYQTLITPSSFNTPMGVTKIIRERLTPATQVFVAEMGARHVGDIKEMCRLVHPTLGVLTSVGPQHLDTFKTLERIKHTKYELMDAIPADGCCFFPDDGGICRELYDQTAKRKYRVSLTDTTADVWTEDITVSPEGSSFILHAGEKKVRCQTKLLGAHNIQNILLAASVCLELQLTLGQIARGIGKLEPVEHRLQLIHNPGAYTIIDDAFNSNPRGAEAALKVLKDFSGRRIVITPGMVEL
;
A
#
# COMPACT_ATOMS: atom_id res chain seq x y z
N PHE A 1 -2.68 1.75 -6.74
CA PHE A 1 -2.69 0.60 -7.66
C PHE A 1 -3.39 -0.62 -7.02
N ILE A 2 -2.84 -1.27 -6.00
CA ILE A 2 -3.40 -2.50 -5.38
C ILE A 2 -4.90 -2.32 -5.04
N LEU A 3 -5.23 -1.28 -4.29
CA LEU A 3 -6.62 -0.98 -3.89
C LEU A 3 -7.53 -0.80 -5.10
N GLY A 4 -7.10 -0.03 -6.11
CA GLY A 4 -7.91 0.21 -7.30
C GLY A 4 -8.21 -1.06 -8.09
N THR A 5 -7.22 -1.95 -8.25
CA THR A 5 -7.39 -3.23 -8.93
C THR A 5 -8.41 -4.13 -8.21
N ILE A 6 -8.34 -4.21 -6.87
CA ILE A 6 -9.29 -5.04 -6.11
C ILE A 6 -10.70 -4.44 -6.14
N LEU A 7 -10.83 -3.12 -6.04
CA LEU A 7 -12.12 -2.43 -6.09
C LEU A 7 -12.87 -2.63 -7.41
N GLN A 8 -12.16 -2.81 -8.52
CA GLN A 8 -12.75 -3.08 -9.85
C GLN A 8 -13.54 -4.38 -9.92
N GLU A 9 -13.42 -5.28 -8.92
CA GLU A 9 -14.28 -6.46 -8.81
C GLU A 9 -15.77 -6.11 -8.55
N LYS A 10 -16.04 -4.87 -8.12
CA LYS A 10 -17.40 -4.44 -7.78
C LYS A 10 -17.74 -3.03 -8.26
N TYR A 11 -16.77 -2.12 -8.38
CA TYR A 11 -17.01 -0.70 -8.58
C TYR A 11 -16.33 -0.16 -9.85
N GLN A 12 -16.97 0.83 -10.47
CA GLN A 12 -16.31 1.70 -11.43
C GLN A 12 -15.33 2.61 -10.67
N THR A 13 -14.06 2.24 -10.72
CA THR A 13 -13.02 2.86 -9.90
C THR A 13 -12.10 3.72 -10.76
N LEU A 14 -11.92 4.98 -10.35
CA LEU A 14 -10.87 5.86 -10.87
C LEU A 14 -9.71 5.91 -9.86
N ILE A 15 -8.49 5.74 -10.32
CA ILE A 15 -7.27 5.87 -9.53
C ILE A 15 -6.36 6.95 -10.12
N THR A 16 -5.65 7.70 -9.27
CA THR A 16 -4.58 8.57 -9.75
C THR A 16 -3.44 7.71 -10.30
N PRO A 17 -2.96 7.97 -11.53
CA PRO A 17 -1.78 7.29 -12.07
C PRO A 17 -0.53 7.58 -11.24
N SER A 18 0.49 6.75 -11.39
CA SER A 18 1.82 6.98 -10.79
C SER A 18 2.28 8.42 -10.98
N SER A 19 2.82 9.03 -9.95
CA SER A 19 3.32 10.41 -9.92
C SER A 19 2.27 11.54 -9.96
N PHE A 20 0.98 11.25 -10.10
CA PHE A 20 -0.10 12.27 -10.02
C PHE A 20 -0.62 12.41 -8.58
N ASN A 21 0.29 12.47 -7.61
CA ASN A 21 0.02 12.51 -6.16
C ASN A 21 0.24 13.90 -5.53
N THR A 22 0.26 14.95 -6.36
CA THR A 22 0.31 16.37 -5.96
C THR A 22 -1.05 17.05 -6.19
N PRO A 23 -1.33 18.23 -5.57
CA PRO A 23 -2.58 18.96 -5.80
C PRO A 23 -2.90 19.18 -7.29
N MET A 24 -1.89 19.58 -8.07
CA MET A 24 -2.06 19.76 -9.53
C MET A 24 -2.31 18.44 -10.26
N GLY A 25 -1.59 17.37 -9.89
CA GLY A 25 -1.78 16.04 -10.50
C GLY A 25 -3.17 15.50 -10.23
N VAL A 26 -3.62 15.55 -8.98
CA VAL A 26 -4.96 15.11 -8.58
C VAL A 26 -6.05 15.95 -9.27
N THR A 27 -5.90 17.29 -9.30
CA THR A 27 -6.83 18.19 -10.00
C THR A 27 -6.96 17.84 -11.47
N LYS A 28 -5.84 17.56 -12.14
CA LYS A 28 -5.84 17.17 -13.54
C LYS A 28 -6.65 15.89 -13.77
N ILE A 29 -6.43 14.85 -12.95
CA ILE A 29 -7.18 13.59 -13.04
C ILE A 29 -8.67 13.79 -12.79
N ILE A 30 -9.04 14.59 -11.79
CA ILE A 30 -10.45 14.93 -11.53
C ILE A 30 -11.08 15.59 -12.75
N ARG A 31 -10.44 16.59 -13.34
CA ARG A 31 -11.00 17.34 -14.50
C ARG A 31 -11.07 16.53 -15.78
N GLU A 32 -10.11 15.63 -16.01
CA GLU A 32 -9.99 14.90 -17.28
C GLU A 32 -10.69 13.54 -17.27
N ARG A 33 -10.81 12.89 -16.08
CA ARG A 33 -11.21 11.49 -16.00
C ARG A 33 -12.36 11.18 -15.04
N LEU A 34 -12.66 12.06 -14.09
CA LEU A 34 -13.77 11.83 -13.16
C LEU A 34 -15.09 12.04 -13.93
N THR A 35 -15.96 11.04 -13.89
CA THR A 35 -17.25 11.05 -14.57
C THR A 35 -18.37 10.67 -13.59
N PRO A 36 -19.64 10.95 -13.93
CA PRO A 36 -20.78 10.50 -13.11
C PRO A 36 -20.88 8.98 -12.94
N ALA A 37 -20.22 8.19 -13.79
CA ALA A 37 -20.16 6.74 -13.66
C ALA A 37 -19.12 6.28 -12.62
N THR A 38 -18.18 7.15 -12.19
CA THR A 38 -17.18 6.82 -11.19
C THR A 38 -17.85 6.66 -9.82
N GLN A 39 -17.75 5.46 -9.26
CA GLN A 39 -18.33 5.13 -7.95
C GLN A 39 -17.32 5.27 -6.82
N VAL A 40 -16.04 5.00 -7.11
CA VAL A 40 -14.94 5.14 -6.13
C VAL A 40 -13.77 5.87 -6.79
N PHE A 41 -13.31 6.92 -6.12
CA PHE A 41 -12.09 7.62 -6.51
C PHE A 41 -10.98 7.35 -5.50
N VAL A 42 -9.89 6.76 -5.94
CA VAL A 42 -8.70 6.47 -5.12
C VAL A 42 -7.61 7.49 -5.47
N ALA A 43 -7.36 8.43 -4.57
CA ALA A 43 -6.33 9.45 -4.72
C ALA A 43 -5.08 9.07 -3.91
N GLU A 44 -3.95 8.88 -4.56
CA GLU A 44 -2.66 8.83 -3.89
C GLU A 44 -2.24 10.26 -3.53
N MET A 45 -1.81 10.44 -2.27
CA MET A 45 -1.40 11.75 -1.74
C MET A 45 0.06 11.72 -1.34
N GLY A 46 0.90 12.45 -2.07
CA GLY A 46 2.31 12.69 -1.74
C GLY A 46 2.47 13.96 -0.93
N ALA A 47 3.51 14.02 -0.10
CA ALA A 47 3.84 15.24 0.64
C ALA A 47 5.35 15.47 0.66
N ARG A 48 5.74 16.73 0.51
CA ARG A 48 7.11 17.24 0.72
C ARG A 48 7.19 18.32 1.78
N HIS A 49 6.04 18.94 2.12
CA HIS A 49 5.93 20.00 3.13
C HIS A 49 4.74 19.73 4.06
N VAL A 50 4.81 20.33 5.25
CA VAL A 50 3.69 20.33 6.19
C VAL A 50 2.50 21.06 5.55
N GLY A 51 1.31 20.44 5.59
CA GLY A 51 0.09 21.00 5.00
C GLY A 51 -0.26 20.45 3.61
N ASP A 52 0.66 19.77 2.92
CA ASP A 52 0.42 19.25 1.56
C ASP A 52 -0.76 18.26 1.54
N ILE A 53 -0.82 17.35 2.51
CA ILE A 53 -1.94 16.38 2.63
C ILE A 53 -3.24 17.11 2.94
N LYS A 54 -3.20 18.07 3.84
CA LYS A 54 -4.38 18.87 4.20
C LYS A 54 -4.96 19.63 3.00
N GLU A 55 -4.08 20.18 2.13
CA GLU A 55 -4.51 20.83 0.89
C GLU A 55 -5.22 19.84 -0.04
N MET A 56 -4.65 18.66 -0.26
CA MET A 56 -5.26 17.62 -1.09
C MET A 56 -6.59 17.11 -0.48
N CYS A 57 -6.68 16.98 0.84
CA CYS A 57 -7.92 16.59 1.48
C CYS A 57 -9.05 17.64 1.28
N ARG A 58 -8.74 18.93 1.24
CA ARG A 58 -9.70 19.98 0.89
C ARG A 58 -10.20 19.89 -0.55
N LEU A 59 -9.38 19.37 -1.46
CA LEU A 59 -9.74 19.16 -2.85
C LEU A 59 -10.58 17.91 -3.04
N VAL A 60 -10.17 16.80 -2.38
CA VAL A 60 -10.74 15.46 -2.64
C VAL A 60 -11.92 15.14 -1.73
N HIS A 61 -11.98 15.74 -0.53
CA HIS A 61 -12.96 15.43 0.52
C HIS A 61 -13.05 13.92 0.83
N PRO A 62 -11.93 13.29 1.28
CA PRO A 62 -11.90 11.85 1.47
C PRO A 62 -12.83 11.41 2.60
N THR A 63 -13.55 10.30 2.38
CA THR A 63 -14.37 9.63 3.39
C THR A 63 -13.66 8.43 4.02
N LEU A 64 -12.66 7.90 3.33
CA LEU A 64 -11.82 6.81 3.79
C LEU A 64 -10.35 7.22 3.70
N GLY A 65 -9.58 6.99 4.75
CA GLY A 65 -8.17 7.33 4.82
C GLY A 65 -7.27 6.11 5.06
N VAL A 66 -6.29 5.89 4.20
CA VAL A 66 -5.34 4.78 4.31
C VAL A 66 -3.94 5.32 4.58
N LEU A 67 -3.34 4.93 5.69
CA LEU A 67 -1.94 5.17 5.98
C LEU A 67 -1.14 3.91 5.61
N THR A 68 -0.15 4.04 4.74
CA THR A 68 0.65 2.89 4.30
C THR A 68 1.91 2.70 5.15
N SER A 69 2.61 3.78 5.43
CA SER A 69 3.80 3.77 6.28
C SER A 69 4.20 5.19 6.70
N VAL A 70 4.90 5.27 7.83
CA VAL A 70 5.59 6.49 8.26
C VAL A 70 7.07 6.16 8.51
N GLY A 71 7.94 6.95 7.92
CA GLY A 71 9.38 6.74 8.06
C GLY A 71 10.17 7.95 7.55
N PRO A 72 11.49 7.95 7.76
CA PRO A 72 12.36 9.03 7.32
C PRO A 72 12.38 9.09 5.78
N GLN A 73 11.69 10.06 5.23
CA GLN A 73 11.62 10.39 3.80
C GLN A 73 11.62 11.91 3.68
N HIS A 74 12.29 12.47 2.67
CA HIS A 74 12.33 13.90 2.44
C HIS A 74 12.75 14.71 3.69
N LEU A 75 13.74 14.22 4.45
CA LEU A 75 14.24 14.89 5.66
C LEU A 75 14.85 16.25 5.37
N ASP A 76 15.32 16.47 4.15
CA ASP A 76 15.78 17.76 3.65
C ASP A 76 14.71 18.85 3.74
N THR A 77 13.44 18.51 3.50
CA THR A 77 12.29 19.43 3.54
C THR A 77 11.57 19.39 4.88
N PHE A 78 11.25 18.22 5.39
CA PHE A 78 10.51 18.07 6.66
C PHE A 78 11.33 18.37 7.91
N LYS A 79 12.67 18.21 7.85
CA LYS A 79 13.61 18.41 8.97
C LYS A 79 13.51 17.39 10.10
N THR A 80 12.32 16.88 10.43
CA THR A 80 12.13 15.93 11.53
C THR A 80 11.09 14.86 11.17
N LEU A 81 11.24 13.68 11.78
CA LEU A 81 10.28 12.58 11.65
C LEU A 81 8.90 12.94 12.21
N GLU A 82 8.84 13.76 13.27
CA GLU A 82 7.58 14.24 13.84
C GLU A 82 6.78 15.09 12.85
N ARG A 83 7.44 15.92 12.05
CA ARG A 83 6.75 16.68 10.99
C ARG A 83 6.21 15.77 9.89
N ILE A 84 6.94 14.73 9.52
CA ILE A 84 6.47 13.72 8.56
C ILE A 84 5.24 13.00 9.13
N LYS A 85 5.32 12.54 10.39
CA LYS A 85 4.23 11.88 11.12
C LYS A 85 2.98 12.77 11.14
N HIS A 86 3.14 14.01 11.58
CA HIS A 86 2.04 14.99 11.63
C HIS A 86 1.41 15.23 10.26
N THR A 87 2.23 15.47 9.23
CA THR A 87 1.73 15.73 7.87
C THR A 87 0.97 14.54 7.31
N LYS A 88 1.48 13.32 7.48
CA LYS A 88 0.75 12.12 7.03
C LYS A 88 -0.55 11.89 7.81
N TYR A 89 -0.59 12.29 9.08
CA TYR A 89 -1.79 12.19 9.91
C TYR A 89 -2.87 13.21 9.55
N GLU A 90 -2.54 14.31 8.85
CA GLU A 90 -3.52 15.27 8.31
C GLU A 90 -4.64 14.60 7.50
N LEU A 91 -4.33 13.45 6.85
CA LEU A 91 -5.36 12.65 6.17
C LEU A 91 -6.39 12.11 7.17
N MET A 92 -5.94 11.55 8.29
CA MET A 92 -6.83 10.99 9.31
C MET A 92 -7.69 12.10 9.97
N ASP A 93 -7.10 13.27 10.21
CA ASP A 93 -7.82 14.44 10.73
C ASP A 93 -8.94 14.89 9.78
N ALA A 94 -8.69 14.79 8.47
CA ALA A 94 -9.65 15.21 7.44
C ALA A 94 -10.82 14.23 7.23
N ILE A 95 -10.71 12.97 7.66
CA ILE A 95 -11.79 11.99 7.53
C ILE A 95 -12.99 12.42 8.38
N PRO A 96 -14.22 12.45 7.85
CA PRO A 96 -15.41 12.82 8.61
C PRO A 96 -15.75 11.80 9.73
N ALA A 97 -16.63 12.16 10.64
CA ALA A 97 -16.97 11.33 11.80
C ALA A 97 -17.60 9.97 11.43
N ASP A 98 -18.31 9.92 10.32
CA ASP A 98 -18.91 8.70 9.74
C ASP A 98 -17.98 7.96 8.77
N GLY A 99 -16.79 8.50 8.52
CA GLY A 99 -15.77 7.88 7.70
C GLY A 99 -14.95 6.80 8.42
N CYS A 100 -13.89 6.30 7.79
CA CYS A 100 -13.06 5.24 8.35
C CYS A 100 -11.57 5.41 8.02
N CYS A 101 -10.71 5.05 8.98
CA CYS A 101 -9.25 5.13 8.90
C CYS A 101 -8.63 3.73 8.89
N PHE A 102 -7.60 3.51 8.09
CA PHE A 102 -6.95 2.21 7.93
C PHE A 102 -5.45 2.32 8.19
N PHE A 103 -4.94 1.47 9.07
CA PHE A 103 -3.56 1.51 9.54
C PHE A 103 -2.88 0.15 9.44
N PRO A 104 -1.60 0.10 9.02
CA PRO A 104 -0.79 -1.08 9.20
C PRO A 104 -0.31 -1.17 10.65
N ASP A 105 -0.21 -2.38 11.17
CA ASP A 105 0.50 -2.64 12.42
C ASP A 105 1.98 -2.87 12.11
N ASP A 106 2.77 -1.83 12.29
CA ASP A 106 4.24 -1.88 12.10
C ASP A 106 4.99 -2.01 13.43
N GLY A 107 4.25 -2.15 14.53
CA GLY A 107 4.81 -2.16 15.90
C GLY A 107 5.47 -0.83 16.30
N GLY A 108 5.28 0.24 15.50
CA GLY A 108 5.92 1.53 15.65
C GLY A 108 4.96 2.70 15.44
N ILE A 109 5.35 3.64 14.60
CA ILE A 109 4.63 4.92 14.42
C ILE A 109 3.19 4.72 13.91
N CYS A 110 2.95 3.81 12.97
CA CYS A 110 1.60 3.58 12.47
C CYS A 110 0.70 2.97 13.55
N ARG A 111 1.23 2.11 14.40
CA ARG A 111 0.51 1.57 15.55
C ARG A 111 0.17 2.65 16.57
N GLU A 112 1.11 3.53 16.89
CA GLU A 112 0.88 4.68 17.77
C GLU A 112 -0.23 5.59 17.22
N LEU A 113 -0.18 5.90 15.91
CA LEU A 113 -1.20 6.70 15.22
C LEU A 113 -2.57 6.02 15.23
N TYR A 114 -2.61 4.70 15.07
CA TYR A 114 -3.84 3.92 15.24
C TYR A 114 -4.40 4.09 16.65
N ASP A 115 -3.58 3.87 17.68
CA ASP A 115 -4.04 3.89 19.08
C ASP A 115 -4.63 5.27 19.46
N GLN A 116 -4.03 6.37 19.01
CA GLN A 116 -4.51 7.74 19.28
C GLN A 116 -5.74 8.16 18.45
N THR A 117 -6.06 7.47 17.35
CA THR A 117 -7.20 7.83 16.50
C THR A 117 -8.51 7.44 17.16
N ALA A 118 -9.41 8.40 17.40
CA ALA A 118 -10.73 8.15 18.00
C ALA A 118 -11.82 7.77 16.98
N LYS A 119 -11.58 8.00 15.69
CA LYS A 119 -12.54 7.71 14.60
C LYS A 119 -12.63 6.20 14.37
N ARG A 120 -13.67 5.75 13.66
CA ARG A 120 -13.79 4.37 13.22
C ARG A 120 -12.53 3.99 12.43
N LYS A 121 -11.95 2.86 12.75
CA LYS A 121 -10.63 2.48 12.25
C LYS A 121 -10.47 0.97 12.13
N TYR A 122 -9.59 0.57 11.22
CA TYR A 122 -9.13 -0.80 11.03
C TYR A 122 -7.63 -0.88 11.19
N ARG A 123 -7.18 -1.95 11.80
CA ARG A 123 -5.77 -2.32 11.92
C ARG A 123 -5.49 -3.59 11.13
N VAL A 124 -4.45 -3.58 10.31
CA VAL A 124 -4.03 -4.76 9.58
C VAL A 124 -2.66 -5.24 10.04
N SER A 125 -2.45 -6.54 10.14
CA SER A 125 -1.19 -7.12 10.58
C SER A 125 -0.81 -8.36 9.78
N LEU A 126 0.51 -8.58 9.60
CA LEU A 126 1.04 -9.80 9.02
C LEU A 126 1.07 -10.97 10.01
N THR A 127 1.09 -10.68 11.31
CA THR A 127 1.36 -11.69 12.34
C THR A 127 0.45 -11.60 13.57
N ASP A 128 -0.11 -10.43 13.89
CA ASP A 128 -1.01 -10.26 15.03
C ASP A 128 -2.43 -10.67 14.69
N THR A 129 -2.86 -11.81 15.22
CA THR A 129 -4.19 -12.39 15.01
C THR A 129 -5.32 -11.60 15.66
N THR A 130 -5.02 -10.59 16.47
CA THR A 130 -6.01 -9.67 17.08
C THR A 130 -6.31 -8.47 16.19
N ALA A 131 -5.62 -8.33 15.05
CA ALA A 131 -5.92 -7.30 14.06
C ALA A 131 -7.24 -7.59 13.34
N ASP A 132 -7.90 -6.54 12.83
CA ASP A 132 -9.16 -6.67 12.10
C ASP A 132 -9.01 -7.48 10.81
N VAL A 133 -7.84 -7.32 10.14
CA VAL A 133 -7.44 -8.12 8.97
C VAL A 133 -5.99 -8.56 9.16
N TRP A 134 -5.74 -9.85 9.04
CA TRP A 134 -4.41 -10.42 9.24
C TRP A 134 -4.15 -11.63 8.33
N THR A 135 -2.92 -12.17 8.35
CA THR A 135 -2.55 -13.32 7.50
C THR A 135 -1.92 -14.45 8.28
N GLU A 136 -2.02 -15.66 7.70
CA GLU A 136 -1.22 -16.84 8.04
C GLU A 136 -0.70 -17.52 6.77
N ASP A 137 0.25 -18.44 6.94
CA ASP A 137 0.79 -19.31 5.86
C ASP A 137 1.35 -18.51 4.67
N ILE A 138 2.09 -17.44 4.97
CA ILE A 138 2.76 -16.66 3.91
C ILE A 138 3.87 -17.51 3.29
N THR A 139 3.79 -17.70 1.98
CA THR A 139 4.85 -18.34 1.18
C THR A 139 5.23 -17.44 0.01
N VAL A 140 6.53 -17.40 -0.30
CA VAL A 140 7.09 -16.65 -1.43
C VAL A 140 7.81 -17.63 -2.33
N SER A 141 7.56 -17.55 -3.63
CA SER A 141 8.15 -18.42 -4.66
C SER A 141 8.40 -17.63 -5.95
N PRO A 142 9.06 -18.22 -6.95
CA PRO A 142 9.20 -17.59 -8.27
C PRO A 142 7.87 -17.30 -8.99
N GLU A 143 6.78 -17.93 -8.58
CA GLU A 143 5.44 -17.70 -9.14
C GLU A 143 4.71 -16.55 -8.43
N GLY A 144 5.25 -16.01 -7.35
CA GLY A 144 4.66 -14.94 -6.56
C GLY A 144 4.53 -15.29 -5.08
N SER A 145 3.53 -14.73 -4.43
CA SER A 145 3.24 -14.97 -3.01
C SER A 145 1.87 -15.60 -2.81
N SER A 146 1.74 -16.49 -1.83
CA SER A 146 0.43 -16.99 -1.38
C SER A 146 0.30 -16.87 0.13
N PHE A 147 -0.92 -16.68 0.61
CA PHE A 147 -1.24 -16.52 2.03
C PHE A 147 -2.72 -16.78 2.30
N ILE A 148 -3.10 -16.98 3.55
CA ILE A 148 -4.49 -16.99 3.98
C ILE A 148 -4.80 -15.62 4.59
N LEU A 149 -5.79 -14.93 4.05
CA LEU A 149 -6.31 -13.66 4.58
C LEU A 149 -7.46 -13.95 5.53
N HIS A 150 -7.37 -13.40 6.73
CA HIS A 150 -8.41 -13.45 7.75
C HIS A 150 -9.09 -12.10 7.93
N ALA A 151 -10.41 -12.10 8.12
CA ALA A 151 -11.22 -10.93 8.45
C ALA A 151 -12.35 -11.37 9.39
N GLY A 152 -12.20 -11.08 10.68
CA GLY A 152 -13.06 -11.66 11.72
C GLY A 152 -12.97 -13.19 11.71
N GLU A 153 -14.13 -13.85 11.71
CA GLU A 153 -14.21 -15.33 11.66
C GLU A 153 -14.05 -15.93 10.25
N LYS A 154 -14.01 -15.10 9.22
CA LYS A 154 -13.92 -15.55 7.83
C LYS A 154 -12.49 -15.53 7.34
N LYS A 155 -12.18 -16.47 6.43
CA LYS A 155 -10.85 -16.51 5.79
C LYS A 155 -10.95 -16.94 4.32
N VAL A 156 -9.92 -16.57 3.56
CA VAL A 156 -9.78 -16.94 2.16
C VAL A 156 -8.31 -17.11 1.79
N ARG A 157 -7.99 -18.12 0.98
CA ARG A 157 -6.66 -18.25 0.39
C ARG A 157 -6.49 -17.27 -0.76
N CYS A 158 -5.38 -16.56 -0.74
CA CYS A 158 -5.00 -15.57 -1.74
C CYS A 158 -3.69 -15.99 -2.43
N GLN A 159 -3.61 -15.67 -3.72
CA GLN A 159 -2.38 -15.78 -4.51
C GLN A 159 -2.18 -14.49 -5.29
N THR A 160 -0.92 -14.05 -5.44
CA THR A 160 -0.55 -12.83 -6.16
C THR A 160 0.82 -12.99 -6.77
N LYS A 161 1.08 -12.30 -7.88
CA LYS A 161 2.43 -12.21 -8.49
C LYS A 161 3.35 -11.26 -7.73
N LEU A 162 2.82 -10.48 -6.76
CA LEU A 162 3.62 -9.55 -5.99
C LEU A 162 4.48 -10.28 -4.96
N LEU A 163 5.72 -9.84 -4.80
CA LEU A 163 6.69 -10.42 -3.88
C LEU A 163 6.84 -9.59 -2.60
N GLY A 164 7.10 -10.27 -1.51
CA GLY A 164 7.55 -9.68 -0.26
C GLY A 164 6.44 -9.25 0.69
N ALA A 165 6.77 -9.31 1.98
CA ALA A 165 5.84 -9.03 3.08
C ALA A 165 5.22 -7.63 3.04
N HIS A 166 5.97 -6.61 2.57
CA HIS A 166 5.45 -5.25 2.43
C HIS A 166 4.31 -5.15 1.41
N ASN A 167 4.37 -5.92 0.30
CA ASN A 167 3.28 -5.98 -0.65
C ASN A 167 2.07 -6.71 -0.06
N ILE A 168 2.28 -7.77 0.72
CA ILE A 168 1.18 -8.43 1.44
C ILE A 168 0.53 -7.47 2.44
N GLN A 169 1.31 -6.69 3.19
CA GLN A 169 0.77 -5.67 4.09
C GLN A 169 -0.08 -4.61 3.35
N ASN A 170 0.39 -4.14 2.17
CA ASN A 170 -0.40 -3.25 1.33
C ASN A 170 -1.68 -3.90 0.79
N ILE A 171 -1.63 -5.20 0.49
CA ILE A 171 -2.82 -5.98 0.10
C ILE A 171 -3.82 -6.08 1.26
N LEU A 172 -3.36 -6.29 2.50
CA LEU A 172 -4.24 -6.31 3.68
C LEU A 172 -4.93 -4.95 3.89
N LEU A 173 -4.20 -3.83 3.75
CA LEU A 173 -4.78 -2.48 3.80
C LEU A 173 -5.84 -2.30 2.71
N ALA A 174 -5.54 -2.71 1.49
CA ALA A 174 -6.52 -2.64 0.40
C ALA A 174 -7.73 -3.54 0.65
N ALA A 175 -7.52 -4.76 1.17
CA ALA A 175 -8.58 -5.68 1.52
C ALA A 175 -9.49 -5.12 2.62
N SER A 176 -8.94 -4.48 3.66
CA SER A 176 -9.72 -3.86 4.73
C SER A 176 -10.63 -2.73 4.21
N VAL A 177 -10.13 -1.89 3.28
CA VAL A 177 -10.94 -0.89 2.59
C VAL A 177 -12.04 -1.54 1.74
N CYS A 178 -11.71 -2.62 1.02
CA CYS A 178 -12.68 -3.34 0.21
C CYS A 178 -13.78 -3.99 1.06
N LEU A 179 -13.46 -4.53 2.24
CA LEU A 179 -14.44 -5.04 3.19
C LEU A 179 -15.36 -3.94 3.71
N GLU A 180 -14.83 -2.77 4.04
CA GLU A 180 -15.60 -1.58 4.42
C GLU A 180 -16.58 -1.19 3.31
N LEU A 181 -16.16 -1.26 2.06
CA LEU A 181 -16.98 -1.02 0.87
C LEU A 181 -17.80 -2.25 0.44
N GLN A 182 -17.98 -3.22 1.34
CA GLN A 182 -18.88 -4.37 1.15
C GLN A 182 -18.51 -5.30 -0.03
N LEU A 183 -17.21 -5.46 -0.33
CA LEU A 183 -16.76 -6.55 -1.18
C LEU A 183 -16.75 -7.85 -0.36
N THR A 184 -17.09 -8.96 -0.99
CA THR A 184 -16.94 -10.28 -0.39
C THR A 184 -15.47 -10.73 -0.41
N LEU A 185 -15.06 -11.62 0.50
CA LEU A 185 -13.71 -12.20 0.49
C LEU A 185 -13.39 -12.88 -0.85
N GLY A 186 -14.37 -13.49 -1.51
CA GLY A 186 -14.18 -14.09 -2.83
C GLY A 186 -13.87 -13.05 -3.92
N GLN A 187 -14.51 -11.88 -3.89
CA GLN A 187 -14.17 -10.75 -4.79
C GLN A 187 -12.78 -10.22 -4.50
N ILE A 188 -12.44 -10.03 -3.21
CA ILE A 188 -11.12 -9.58 -2.79
C ILE A 188 -10.03 -10.55 -3.28
N ALA A 189 -10.19 -11.86 -3.05
CA ALA A 189 -9.23 -12.86 -3.50
C ALA A 189 -9.07 -12.88 -5.03
N ARG A 190 -10.15 -12.73 -5.80
CA ARG A 190 -10.06 -12.60 -7.27
C ARG A 190 -9.32 -11.34 -7.69
N GLY A 191 -9.59 -10.19 -7.07
CA GLY A 191 -8.88 -8.94 -7.33
C GLY A 191 -7.40 -9.03 -6.99
N ILE A 192 -7.05 -9.70 -5.87
CA ILE A 192 -5.65 -9.97 -5.48
C ILE A 192 -4.95 -10.81 -6.56
N GLY A 193 -5.61 -11.83 -7.11
CA GLY A 193 -5.08 -12.67 -8.18
C GLY A 193 -4.81 -11.93 -9.51
N LYS A 194 -5.41 -10.75 -9.70
CA LYS A 194 -5.22 -9.89 -10.89
C LYS A 194 -4.11 -8.85 -10.72
N LEU A 195 -3.47 -8.80 -9.54
CA LEU A 195 -2.40 -7.85 -9.29
C LEU A 195 -1.15 -8.22 -10.12
N GLU A 196 -0.69 -7.25 -10.90
CA GLU A 196 0.56 -7.37 -11.64
C GLU A 196 1.67 -6.58 -10.94
N PRO A 197 2.92 -7.04 -10.99
CA PRO A 197 4.06 -6.28 -10.50
C PRO A 197 4.15 -4.92 -11.21
N VAL A 198 4.50 -3.89 -10.44
CA VAL A 198 4.87 -2.61 -11.04
C VAL A 198 6.28 -2.74 -11.58
N GLU A 199 6.50 -2.25 -12.79
CA GLU A 199 7.80 -2.28 -13.46
C GLU A 199 8.89 -1.69 -12.56
N HIS A 200 10.02 -2.39 -12.47
CA HIS A 200 11.16 -2.05 -11.61
C HIS A 200 10.87 -2.00 -10.09
N ARG A 201 9.81 -2.65 -9.60
CA ARG A 201 9.51 -2.76 -8.15
C ARG A 201 9.34 -4.22 -7.74
N LEU A 202 10.43 -4.85 -7.30
CA LEU A 202 10.50 -6.28 -6.98
C LEU A 202 9.85 -7.15 -8.06
N GLN A 203 10.05 -6.75 -9.30
CA GLN A 203 9.49 -7.41 -10.46
C GLN A 203 10.32 -8.66 -10.79
N LEU A 204 9.65 -9.81 -10.85
CA LEU A 204 10.26 -11.01 -11.43
C LEU A 204 10.33 -10.85 -12.95
N ILE A 205 11.53 -10.88 -13.49
CA ILE A 205 11.75 -10.90 -14.94
C ILE A 205 11.83 -12.34 -15.37
N HIS A 206 10.89 -12.74 -16.22
CA HIS A 206 10.89 -14.09 -16.79
C HIS A 206 12.11 -14.27 -17.70
N ASN A 207 12.95 -15.23 -17.36
CA ASN A 207 14.16 -15.55 -18.11
C ASN A 207 14.20 -17.06 -18.38
N PRO A 208 14.37 -17.49 -19.65
CA PRO A 208 14.48 -18.91 -19.98
C PRO A 208 15.79 -19.57 -19.51
N GLY A 209 16.71 -18.81 -18.93
CA GLY A 209 17.98 -19.30 -18.39
C GLY A 209 17.86 -19.96 -17.02
N ALA A 210 18.99 -20.46 -16.52
CA ALA A 210 19.08 -21.14 -15.22
C ALA A 210 19.12 -20.20 -14.01
N TYR A 211 18.76 -18.94 -14.17
CA TYR A 211 18.77 -17.93 -13.10
C TYR A 211 17.47 -17.11 -13.05
N THR A 212 17.11 -16.67 -11.87
CA THR A 212 15.98 -15.78 -11.62
C THR A 212 16.48 -14.34 -11.48
N ILE A 213 15.82 -13.40 -12.13
CA ILE A 213 16.11 -11.96 -12.00
C ILE A 213 14.96 -11.31 -11.24
N ILE A 214 15.29 -10.56 -10.19
CA ILE A 214 14.37 -9.69 -9.46
C ILE A 214 14.82 -8.25 -9.72
N ASP A 215 14.00 -7.46 -10.38
CA ASP A 215 14.28 -6.07 -10.70
C ASP A 215 13.58 -5.14 -9.69
N ASP A 216 14.37 -4.36 -8.97
CA ASP A 216 13.93 -3.35 -7.98
C ASP A 216 14.63 -2.01 -8.22
N ALA A 217 14.82 -1.64 -9.49
CA ALA A 217 15.64 -0.49 -9.90
C ALA A 217 14.89 0.85 -9.90
N PHE A 218 13.60 0.91 -9.55
CA PHE A 218 12.78 2.15 -9.65
C PHE A 218 13.28 3.26 -8.72
N ASN A 219 13.51 2.94 -7.45
CA ASN A 219 14.01 3.87 -6.45
C ASN A 219 14.63 3.09 -5.29
N SER A 220 15.79 3.52 -4.82
CA SER A 220 16.50 2.85 -3.73
C SER A 220 16.48 3.72 -2.46
N ASN A 221 16.02 3.12 -1.37
CA ASN A 221 16.11 3.67 -0.02
C ASN A 221 16.42 2.52 0.96
N PRO A 222 16.91 2.80 2.18
CA PRO A 222 17.33 1.74 3.11
C PRO A 222 16.25 0.69 3.41
N ARG A 223 14.99 1.11 3.61
CA ARG A 223 13.87 0.18 3.88
C ARG A 223 13.52 -0.65 2.66
N GLY A 224 13.50 -0.05 1.47
CA GLY A 224 13.25 -0.77 0.22
C GLY A 224 14.35 -1.81 -0.05
N ALA A 225 15.61 -1.43 0.10
CA ALA A 225 16.75 -2.35 -0.06
C ALA A 225 16.69 -3.51 0.95
N GLU A 226 16.35 -3.25 2.22
CA GLU A 226 16.15 -4.30 3.22
C GLU A 226 15.03 -5.27 2.81
N ALA A 227 13.91 -4.72 2.33
CA ALA A 227 12.78 -5.53 1.85
C ALA A 227 13.18 -6.39 0.64
N ALA A 228 13.92 -5.84 -0.32
CA ALA A 228 14.43 -6.57 -1.49
C ALA A 228 15.39 -7.70 -1.09
N LEU A 229 16.29 -7.45 -0.15
CA LEU A 229 17.21 -8.45 0.38
C LEU A 229 16.48 -9.57 1.14
N LYS A 230 15.42 -9.25 1.87
CA LYS A 230 14.56 -10.26 2.52
C LYS A 230 13.88 -11.15 1.48
N VAL A 231 13.32 -10.58 0.41
CA VAL A 231 12.76 -11.36 -0.70
C VAL A 231 13.83 -12.23 -1.35
N LEU A 232 15.01 -11.69 -1.65
CA LEU A 232 16.11 -12.47 -2.22
C LEU A 232 16.52 -13.66 -1.32
N LYS A 233 16.39 -13.53 -0.01
CA LYS A 233 16.67 -14.60 0.95
C LYS A 233 15.72 -15.79 0.81
N ASP A 234 14.50 -15.57 0.36
CA ASP A 234 13.47 -16.60 0.22
C ASP A 234 13.71 -17.50 -1.02
N PHE A 235 14.60 -17.08 -1.94
CA PHE A 235 14.98 -17.86 -3.11
C PHE A 235 16.17 -18.77 -2.81
N SER A 236 16.15 -19.98 -3.35
CA SER A 236 17.25 -20.96 -3.23
C SER A 236 18.42 -20.64 -4.16
N GLY A 237 19.59 -21.23 -3.90
CA GLY A 237 20.77 -21.13 -4.75
C GLY A 237 21.71 -19.96 -4.41
N ARG A 238 22.64 -19.67 -5.32
CA ARG A 238 23.59 -18.55 -5.19
C ARG A 238 22.87 -17.22 -5.42
N ARG A 239 22.98 -16.31 -4.46
CA ARG A 239 22.34 -14.98 -4.52
C ARG A 239 23.37 -13.93 -4.90
N ILE A 240 23.03 -13.07 -5.86
CA ILE A 240 23.88 -11.99 -6.35
C ILE A 240 23.06 -10.70 -6.29
N VAL A 241 23.65 -9.64 -5.75
CA VAL A 241 23.05 -8.29 -5.71
C VAL A 241 23.89 -7.39 -6.60
N ILE A 242 23.22 -6.67 -7.51
CA ILE A 242 23.84 -5.65 -8.36
C ILE A 242 23.13 -4.34 -8.02
N THR A 243 23.90 -3.35 -7.57
CA THR A 243 23.33 -2.06 -7.15
C THR A 243 24.32 -0.93 -7.47
N PRO A 244 23.84 0.24 -7.93
CA PRO A 244 24.66 1.45 -8.05
C PRO A 244 24.92 2.12 -6.69
N GLY A 245 24.31 1.62 -5.60
CA GLY A 245 24.30 2.27 -4.29
C GLY A 245 23.01 3.07 -4.05
N MET A 246 22.96 3.79 -2.93
CA MET A 246 21.85 4.65 -2.55
C MET A 246 22.27 6.12 -2.68
N VAL A 247 21.50 6.95 -3.34
CA VAL A 247 21.86 8.35 -3.71
C VAL A 247 21.25 9.32 -2.74
N GLU A 248 20.50 9.18 -1.84
CA GLU A 248 19.90 10.14 -0.90
C GLU A 248 19.83 9.54 0.52
N LEU A 249 20.97 9.43 1.16
CA LEU A 249 21.10 9.03 2.57
C LEU A 249 21.27 10.25 3.47
#